data_184a93f6e7f6f480f845589bbf61b2d7
#
_entry.id   184a93f6e7f6f480f845589bbf61b2d7
#
_cell.length_a   1.000
_cell.length_b   1.000
_cell.length_c   1.000
_cell.angle_alpha   90.00
_cell.angle_beta   90.00
_cell.angle_gamma   90.00
#
_symmetry.space_group_name_H-M   'P 1'
#
loop_
_entity.id
_entity.type
_entity.pdbx_description
1 polymer ?
#
loop_
_entity_poly.entity_id
_entity_poly.type
_entity_poly.pdbx_seq_one_letter_code
_entity_poly.pdbx_strand_id
1 'polypeptide(L)'
;MLQSIRIGVLDRPVKPGDDSEKRMTNAPRSFTHVDTWVFDLDNTLYPHHVNLWQQVDARINEFVSAWLKISLEEARLIQKDYYRRYGTTMRGMMTEHGVRADDYLAYVHRIDHSPLEPNPAMGEAIARLSGRKLILTNGSVDHVDAVLDRLGLIGHFDGVFDIIAAELEPKPAPQTYQKFLRDHAVDPAKSAMFEDLARNLVVPHQLGMTTVLVVPDGTKEVVREDWELEGRDAAHVDHVTDDLTGFLQGLLRGQVGGAP
;
A
#
# COMPACT_ATOMS: atom_id res chain seq x y z
N MET A 1 7.86 29.22 -67.98
CA MET A 1 9.22 28.72 -67.66
C MET A 1 9.27 28.54 -66.14
N LEU A 2 9.07 27.33 -65.69
CA LEU A 2 9.16 26.93 -64.28
C LEU A 2 10.40 26.04 -64.13
N GLN A 3 11.39 26.53 -63.39
CA GLN A 3 12.60 25.77 -63.07
C GLN A 3 12.32 24.90 -61.84
N SER A 4 12.45 23.59 -62.03
CA SER A 4 12.43 22.58 -60.96
C SER A 4 13.76 22.60 -60.20
N ILE A 5 13.70 22.84 -58.93
CA ILE A 5 14.79 22.64 -57.99
C ILE A 5 14.68 21.23 -57.42
N ARG A 6 15.65 20.33 -57.74
CA ARG A 6 15.83 19.03 -57.12
C ARG A 6 16.56 19.22 -55.81
N ILE A 7 15.93 18.86 -54.70
CA ILE A 7 16.58 18.71 -53.40
C ILE A 7 17.01 17.25 -53.27
N GLY A 8 18.34 17.04 -53.26
CA GLY A 8 18.93 15.71 -53.04
C GLY A 8 18.76 15.29 -51.56
N VAL A 9 18.10 14.16 -51.36
CA VAL A 9 18.05 13.47 -50.07
C VAL A 9 19.32 12.62 -49.95
N LEU A 10 20.22 13.00 -49.05
CA LEU A 10 21.33 12.19 -48.63
C LEU A 10 20.86 11.16 -47.60
N ASP A 11 20.65 9.94 -48.06
CA ASP A 11 20.46 8.76 -47.22
C ASP A 11 21.77 8.48 -46.47
N ARG A 12 21.80 8.77 -45.17
CA ARG A 12 22.78 8.20 -44.25
C ARG A 12 22.13 7.05 -43.52
N PRO A 13 22.73 5.84 -43.52
CA PRO A 13 22.24 4.75 -42.70
C PRO A 13 22.41 5.10 -41.23
N VAL A 14 21.28 5.18 -40.50
CA VAL A 14 21.26 5.26 -39.03
C VAL A 14 21.77 3.90 -38.52
N LYS A 15 22.91 3.89 -37.83
CA LYS A 15 23.36 2.74 -37.07
C LYS A 15 22.33 2.44 -35.98
N PRO A 16 21.99 1.16 -35.72
CA PRO A 16 21.21 0.80 -34.56
C PRO A 16 21.95 1.33 -33.33
N GLY A 17 21.25 2.21 -32.58
CA GLY A 17 21.73 2.65 -31.28
C GLY A 17 21.82 1.43 -30.38
N ASP A 18 22.92 1.34 -29.69
CA ASP A 18 23.15 0.41 -28.59
C ASP A 18 22.22 0.82 -27.43
N ASP A 19 20.99 0.27 -27.43
CA ASP A 19 20.02 0.39 -26.35
C ASP A 19 20.42 -0.49 -25.15
N SER A 20 21.70 -0.43 -24.79
CA SER A 20 22.13 -0.81 -23.46
C SER A 20 21.85 0.34 -22.48
N GLU A 21 20.59 0.73 -22.32
CA GLU A 21 20.15 1.32 -21.06
C GLU A 21 20.45 0.28 -19.97
N LYS A 22 21.60 0.47 -19.34
CA LYS A 22 21.96 -0.21 -18.10
C LYS A 22 20.78 -0.01 -17.14
N ARG A 23 19.92 -1.03 -17.01
CA ARG A 23 19.14 -1.21 -15.80
C ARG A 23 20.17 -1.20 -14.66
N MET A 24 20.33 -0.05 -14.02
CA MET A 24 20.96 0.01 -12.71
C MET A 24 19.97 -0.67 -11.76
N THR A 25 20.06 -2.00 -11.68
CA THR A 25 19.45 -2.73 -10.58
C THR A 25 20.27 -2.32 -9.36
N ASN A 26 19.79 -1.28 -8.65
CA ASN A 26 20.28 -1.03 -7.31
C ASN A 26 20.07 -2.31 -6.53
N ALA A 27 21.11 -2.79 -5.85
CA ALA A 27 20.96 -3.91 -4.93
C ALA A 27 19.83 -3.54 -3.91
N PRO A 28 18.95 -4.49 -3.55
CA PRO A 28 17.87 -4.22 -2.60
C PRO A 28 18.47 -3.68 -1.31
N ARG A 29 17.80 -2.70 -0.70
CA ARG A 29 18.24 -2.09 0.56
C ARG A 29 18.24 -3.13 1.68
N SER A 30 19.25 -3.07 2.55
CA SER A 30 19.35 -3.98 3.69
C SER A 30 18.50 -3.50 4.87
N PHE A 31 18.33 -4.35 5.89
CA PHE A 31 17.60 -4.00 7.11
C PHE A 31 18.51 -3.72 8.30
N THR A 32 19.85 -3.79 8.15
CA THR A 32 20.80 -3.66 9.26
C THR A 32 20.79 -2.31 9.96
N HIS A 33 20.28 -1.28 9.27
CA HIS A 33 20.18 0.09 9.77
C HIS A 33 18.76 0.44 10.28
N VAL A 34 17.79 -0.49 10.14
CA VAL A 34 16.38 -0.22 10.45
C VAL A 34 16.14 -0.26 11.95
N ASP A 35 15.58 0.81 12.48
CA ASP A 35 15.12 0.96 13.86
C ASP A 35 13.64 1.33 13.98
N THR A 36 12.96 1.53 12.84
CA THR A 36 11.53 1.84 12.77
C THR A 36 10.86 1.01 11.67
N TRP A 37 9.89 0.20 12.08
CA TRP A 37 9.16 -0.74 11.23
C TRP A 37 7.75 -0.21 11.02
N VAL A 38 7.39 0.10 9.80
CA VAL A 38 6.09 0.67 9.44
C VAL A 38 5.31 -0.36 8.66
N PHE A 39 4.12 -0.66 9.12
CA PHE A 39 3.24 -1.65 8.49
C PHE A 39 1.95 -0.98 8.02
N ASP A 40 1.55 -1.26 6.80
CA ASP A 40 0.16 -1.13 6.44
C ASP A 40 -0.67 -2.20 7.17
N LEU A 41 -1.99 -2.07 7.16
CA LEU A 41 -2.90 -2.98 7.87
C LEU A 41 -3.51 -4.02 6.93
N ASP A 42 -4.36 -3.54 6.00
CA ASP A 42 -5.23 -4.39 5.19
C ASP A 42 -4.44 -5.18 4.15
N ASN A 43 -4.61 -6.51 4.12
CA ASN A 43 -3.86 -7.44 3.28
C ASN A 43 -2.33 -7.42 3.50
N THR A 44 -1.85 -6.71 4.52
CA THR A 44 -0.45 -6.68 4.95
C THR A 44 -0.27 -7.49 6.23
N LEU A 45 -0.98 -7.14 7.33
CA LEU A 45 -0.90 -7.89 8.60
C LEU A 45 -1.75 -9.17 8.61
N TYR A 46 -2.56 -9.39 7.61
CA TYR A 46 -3.33 -10.61 7.41
C TYR A 46 -3.32 -11.01 5.93
N PRO A 47 -3.47 -12.33 5.63
CA PRO A 47 -3.37 -12.79 4.25
C PRO A 47 -4.50 -12.29 3.35
N HIS A 48 -4.18 -11.96 2.12
CA HIS A 48 -5.13 -11.50 1.09
C HIS A 48 -6.36 -12.40 0.94
N HIS A 49 -6.19 -13.72 1.06
CA HIS A 49 -7.27 -14.70 0.88
C HIS A 49 -8.33 -14.69 2.00
N VAL A 50 -8.12 -13.97 3.09
CA VAL A 50 -9.16 -13.73 4.10
C VAL A 50 -10.31 -12.90 3.51
N ASN A 51 -10.02 -12.13 2.43
CA ASN A 51 -10.99 -11.34 1.70
C ASN A 51 -11.78 -10.34 2.58
N LEU A 52 -11.15 -9.85 3.65
CA LEU A 52 -11.76 -8.88 4.54
C LEU A 52 -12.05 -7.57 3.81
N TRP A 53 -11.12 -7.14 2.96
CA TRP A 53 -11.29 -5.94 2.12
C TRP A 53 -12.54 -6.00 1.23
N GLN A 54 -12.95 -7.17 0.78
CA GLN A 54 -14.17 -7.32 -0.03
C GLN A 54 -15.43 -6.91 0.72
N GLN A 55 -15.47 -7.17 2.03
CA GLN A 55 -16.59 -6.73 2.86
C GLN A 55 -16.59 -5.19 2.94
N VAL A 56 -15.42 -4.56 3.14
CA VAL A 56 -15.29 -3.10 3.13
C VAL A 56 -15.71 -2.53 1.77
N ASP A 57 -15.24 -3.11 0.66
CA ASP A 57 -15.59 -2.69 -0.70
C ASP A 57 -17.09 -2.79 -0.99
N ALA A 58 -17.74 -3.88 -0.53
CA ALA A 58 -19.20 -4.03 -0.61
C ALA A 58 -19.94 -2.97 0.24
N ARG A 59 -19.47 -2.72 1.46
CA ARG A 59 -20.04 -1.69 2.34
C ARG A 59 -19.88 -0.28 1.77
N ILE A 60 -18.75 0.00 1.11
CA ILE A 60 -18.56 1.25 0.36
C ILE A 60 -19.63 1.40 -0.72
N ASN A 61 -19.86 0.36 -1.51
CA ASN A 61 -20.87 0.36 -2.56
C ASN A 61 -22.27 0.57 -2.01
N GLU A 62 -22.64 -0.14 -0.93
CA GLU A 62 -23.92 0.03 -0.24
C GLU A 62 -24.10 1.46 0.30
N PHE A 63 -23.04 2.04 0.89
CA PHE A 63 -23.08 3.42 1.39
C PHE A 63 -23.35 4.41 0.27
N VAL A 64 -22.62 4.32 -0.84
CA VAL A 64 -22.80 5.20 -2.01
C VAL A 64 -24.22 5.06 -2.58
N SER A 65 -24.69 3.83 -2.76
CA SER A 65 -26.05 3.54 -3.23
C SER A 65 -27.13 4.16 -2.34
N ALA A 66 -27.03 3.96 -1.02
CA ALA A 66 -27.99 4.47 -0.06
C ALA A 66 -27.97 6.01 0.02
N TRP A 67 -26.78 6.60 0.00
CA TRP A 67 -26.62 8.06 0.09
C TRP A 67 -27.18 8.77 -1.14
N LEU A 68 -26.82 8.27 -2.33
CA LEU A 68 -27.23 8.86 -3.60
C LEU A 68 -28.62 8.39 -4.08
N LYS A 69 -29.21 7.38 -3.44
CA LYS A 69 -30.49 6.75 -3.81
C LYS A 69 -30.47 6.20 -5.23
N ILE A 70 -29.41 5.51 -5.59
CA ILE A 70 -29.16 4.86 -6.89
C ILE A 70 -28.99 3.35 -6.71
N SER A 71 -29.00 2.61 -7.82
CA SER A 71 -28.73 1.17 -7.81
C SER A 71 -27.29 0.85 -7.36
N LEU A 72 -27.04 -0.37 -6.88
CA LEU A 72 -25.69 -0.84 -6.53
C LEU A 72 -24.75 -0.85 -7.75
N GLU A 73 -25.28 -1.07 -8.94
CA GLU A 73 -24.49 -1.05 -10.19
C GLU A 73 -24.01 0.37 -10.50
N GLU A 74 -24.91 1.38 -10.43
CA GLU A 74 -24.53 2.79 -10.61
C GLU A 74 -23.57 3.26 -9.51
N ALA A 75 -23.81 2.85 -8.26
CA ALA A 75 -22.94 3.15 -7.13
C ALA A 75 -21.53 2.60 -7.35
N ARG A 76 -21.39 1.40 -7.93
CA ARG A 76 -20.10 0.80 -8.26
C ARG A 76 -19.30 1.64 -9.26
N LEU A 77 -19.96 2.20 -10.26
CA LEU A 77 -19.31 3.10 -11.23
C LEU A 77 -18.80 4.38 -10.57
N ILE A 78 -19.62 4.97 -9.69
CA ILE A 78 -19.25 6.18 -8.93
C ILE A 78 -18.10 5.87 -7.97
N GLN A 79 -18.16 4.75 -7.25
CA GLN A 79 -17.11 4.30 -6.35
C GLN A 79 -15.75 4.21 -7.07
N LYS A 80 -15.71 3.57 -8.24
CA LYS A 80 -14.51 3.44 -9.06
C LYS A 80 -14.03 4.79 -9.62
N ASP A 81 -14.95 5.65 -10.06
CA ASP A 81 -14.61 7.00 -10.54
C ASP A 81 -13.99 7.85 -9.42
N TYR A 82 -14.61 7.86 -8.23
CA TYR A 82 -14.11 8.63 -7.10
C TYR A 82 -12.76 8.12 -6.60
N TYR A 83 -12.58 6.81 -6.57
CA TYR A 83 -11.28 6.22 -6.24
C TYR A 83 -10.16 6.69 -7.18
N ARG A 84 -10.44 6.78 -8.49
CA ARG A 84 -9.47 7.26 -9.48
C ARG A 84 -9.20 8.76 -9.35
N ARG A 85 -10.25 9.58 -9.17
CA ARG A 85 -10.17 11.04 -9.17
C ARG A 85 -9.65 11.63 -7.86
N TYR A 86 -10.00 11.02 -6.74
CA TYR A 86 -9.77 11.56 -5.40
C TYR A 86 -8.84 10.68 -4.53
N GLY A 87 -8.39 9.53 -5.03
CA GLY A 87 -7.55 8.59 -4.30
C GLY A 87 -8.35 7.65 -3.37
N THR A 88 -9.52 8.07 -2.87
CA THR A 88 -10.48 7.23 -2.16
C THR A 88 -11.91 7.61 -2.53
N THR A 89 -12.83 6.63 -2.44
CA THR A 89 -14.27 6.89 -2.58
C THR A 89 -14.77 7.84 -1.51
N MET A 90 -14.28 7.71 -0.28
CA MET A 90 -14.61 8.60 0.84
C MET A 90 -14.37 10.06 0.48
N ARG A 91 -13.18 10.38 -0.03
CA ARG A 91 -12.82 11.75 -0.40
C ARG A 91 -13.72 12.30 -1.51
N GLY A 92 -14.08 11.46 -2.49
CA GLY A 92 -15.06 11.82 -3.50
C GLY A 92 -16.43 12.13 -2.91
N MET A 93 -16.94 11.27 -2.02
CA MET A 93 -18.23 11.48 -1.33
C MET A 93 -18.23 12.74 -0.47
N MET A 94 -17.14 13.03 0.22
CA MET A 94 -16.99 14.27 1.00
C MET A 94 -17.02 15.50 0.10
N THR A 95 -16.24 15.49 -0.97
CA THR A 95 -16.07 16.65 -1.87
C THR A 95 -17.33 16.96 -2.67
N GLU A 96 -17.96 15.94 -3.23
CA GLU A 96 -19.08 16.11 -4.16
C GLU A 96 -20.44 16.12 -3.44
N HIS A 97 -20.56 15.50 -2.26
CA HIS A 97 -21.84 15.25 -1.59
C HIS A 97 -21.90 15.69 -0.13
N GLY A 98 -20.79 16.26 0.41
CA GLY A 98 -20.76 16.76 1.79
C GLY A 98 -20.87 15.67 2.84
N VAL A 99 -20.52 14.41 2.53
CA VAL A 99 -20.49 13.30 3.48
C VAL A 99 -19.47 13.59 4.58
N ARG A 100 -19.81 13.30 5.83
CA ARG A 100 -18.86 13.37 6.92
C ARG A 100 -17.99 12.10 6.94
N ALA A 101 -16.69 12.28 7.16
CA ALA A 101 -15.77 11.16 7.23
C ALA A 101 -16.15 10.15 8.31
N ASP A 102 -16.52 10.62 9.51
CA ASP A 102 -16.90 9.77 10.64
C ASP A 102 -18.09 8.87 10.30
N ASP A 103 -19.14 9.42 9.67
CA ASP A 103 -20.32 8.66 9.28
C ASP A 103 -19.99 7.58 8.24
N TYR A 104 -19.11 7.94 7.28
CA TYR A 104 -18.63 7.04 6.25
C TYR A 104 -17.81 5.90 6.85
N LEU A 105 -16.79 6.22 7.63
CA LEU A 105 -15.86 5.25 8.23
C LEU A 105 -16.59 4.30 9.18
N ALA A 106 -17.49 4.82 10.05
CA ALA A 106 -18.30 4.01 10.94
C ALA A 106 -19.24 3.04 10.19
N TYR A 107 -19.68 3.40 8.97
CA TYR A 107 -20.50 2.52 8.15
C TYR A 107 -19.68 1.44 7.45
N VAL A 108 -18.61 1.83 6.76
CA VAL A 108 -17.85 0.91 5.89
C VAL A 108 -17.01 -0.10 6.66
N HIS A 109 -16.57 0.23 7.88
CA HIS A 109 -15.83 -0.68 8.76
C HIS A 109 -16.73 -1.55 9.65
N ARG A 110 -18.05 -1.47 9.50
CA ARG A 110 -18.98 -2.40 10.17
C ARG A 110 -19.06 -3.72 9.38
N ILE A 111 -18.03 -4.51 9.51
CA ILE A 111 -17.79 -5.78 8.79
C ILE A 111 -17.62 -6.93 9.79
N ASP A 112 -17.68 -8.16 9.28
CA ASP A 112 -17.39 -9.35 10.08
C ASP A 112 -15.88 -9.65 10.05
N HIS A 113 -15.22 -9.51 11.20
CA HIS A 113 -13.80 -9.81 11.39
C HIS A 113 -13.56 -11.28 11.80
N SER A 114 -14.61 -12.12 11.94
CA SER A 114 -14.46 -13.51 12.36
C SER A 114 -13.60 -14.39 11.45
N PRO A 115 -13.42 -14.08 10.14
CA PRO A 115 -12.50 -14.82 9.29
C PRO A 115 -11.01 -14.64 9.63
N LEU A 116 -10.67 -13.61 10.42
CA LEU A 116 -9.29 -13.42 10.90
C LEU A 116 -8.98 -14.43 12.00
N GLU A 117 -7.86 -15.12 11.84
CA GLU A 117 -7.35 -16.07 12.81
C GLU A 117 -6.16 -15.47 13.58
N PRO A 118 -6.02 -15.73 14.90
CA PRO A 118 -4.86 -15.29 15.66
C PRO A 118 -3.54 -15.78 15.06
N ASN A 119 -2.54 -14.90 14.98
CA ASN A 119 -1.21 -15.21 14.47
C ASN A 119 -0.13 -14.94 15.53
N PRO A 120 0.01 -15.83 16.55
CA PRO A 120 1.00 -15.64 17.62
C PRO A 120 2.44 -15.63 17.09
N ALA A 121 2.73 -16.37 16.01
CA ALA A 121 4.06 -16.40 15.42
C ALA A 121 4.46 -15.04 14.82
N MET A 122 3.51 -14.32 14.23
CA MET A 122 3.71 -12.93 13.76
C MET A 122 3.92 -12.00 14.96
N GLY A 123 3.10 -12.12 16.00
CA GLY A 123 3.22 -11.33 17.24
C GLY A 123 4.60 -11.49 17.86
N GLU A 124 5.10 -12.73 18.01
CA GLU A 124 6.45 -13.00 18.49
C GLU A 124 7.53 -12.40 17.59
N ALA A 125 7.38 -12.51 16.28
CA ALA A 125 8.34 -11.93 15.33
C ALA A 125 8.38 -10.39 15.44
N ILE A 126 7.21 -9.71 15.44
CA ILE A 126 7.10 -8.26 15.60
C ILE A 126 7.69 -7.82 16.95
N ALA A 127 7.39 -8.50 18.05
CA ALA A 127 7.89 -8.15 19.38
C ALA A 127 9.43 -8.22 19.47
N ARG A 128 10.06 -9.09 18.68
CA ARG A 128 11.52 -9.28 18.67
C ARG A 128 12.25 -8.31 17.73
N LEU A 129 11.56 -7.60 16.84
CA LEU A 129 12.18 -6.54 16.04
C LEU A 129 12.70 -5.44 16.98
N SER A 130 13.93 -5.00 16.77
CA SER A 130 14.50 -3.87 17.53
C SER A 130 13.87 -2.56 17.09
N GLY A 131 13.70 -1.61 18.02
CA GLY A 131 13.16 -0.29 17.73
C GLY A 131 11.64 -0.27 17.67
N ARG A 132 11.07 0.76 17.02
CA ARG A 132 9.63 1.04 17.03
C ARG A 132 8.87 0.31 15.93
N LYS A 133 7.64 -0.04 16.22
CA LYS A 133 6.68 -0.65 15.29
C LYS A 133 5.47 0.24 15.18
N LEU A 134 5.17 0.71 13.97
CA LEU A 134 4.10 1.67 13.70
C LEU A 134 3.17 1.12 12.62
N ILE A 135 1.89 1.48 12.70
CA ILE A 135 0.92 1.22 11.63
C ILE A 135 0.66 2.53 10.88
N LEU A 136 0.66 2.47 9.54
CA LEU A 136 0.29 3.55 8.63
C LEU A 136 -0.78 3.03 7.66
N THR A 137 -2.03 3.37 7.90
CA THR A 137 -3.19 2.83 7.15
C THR A 137 -4.10 3.92 6.59
N ASN A 138 -4.84 3.59 5.52
CA ASN A 138 -5.98 4.39 5.03
C ASN A 138 -7.29 4.05 5.74
N GLY A 139 -7.30 3.06 6.65
CA GLY A 139 -8.41 2.73 7.54
C GLY A 139 -8.51 3.68 8.75
N SER A 140 -9.50 3.46 9.60
CA SER A 140 -9.65 4.17 10.88
C SER A 140 -9.03 3.39 12.04
N VAL A 141 -8.74 4.07 13.15
CA VAL A 141 -8.25 3.42 14.39
C VAL A 141 -9.19 2.31 14.86
N ASP A 142 -10.50 2.52 14.82
CA ASP A 142 -11.49 1.50 15.22
C ASP A 142 -11.34 0.21 14.38
N HIS A 143 -11.07 0.35 13.08
CA HIS A 143 -10.80 -0.80 12.21
C HIS A 143 -9.46 -1.48 12.56
N VAL A 144 -8.41 -0.67 12.82
CA VAL A 144 -7.12 -1.20 13.29
C VAL A 144 -7.29 -2.03 14.56
N ASP A 145 -7.98 -1.49 15.55
CA ASP A 145 -8.19 -2.15 16.84
C ASP A 145 -8.94 -3.47 16.67
N ALA A 146 -10.00 -3.50 15.84
CA ALA A 146 -10.75 -4.71 15.56
C ALA A 146 -9.91 -5.79 14.86
N VAL A 147 -9.06 -5.39 13.90
CA VAL A 147 -8.14 -6.33 13.21
C VAL A 147 -7.07 -6.84 14.16
N LEU A 148 -6.42 -5.96 14.93
CA LEU A 148 -5.36 -6.35 15.87
C LEU A 148 -5.88 -7.27 16.99
N ASP A 149 -7.09 -7.01 17.49
CA ASP A 149 -7.74 -7.88 18.49
C ASP A 149 -7.91 -9.30 17.94
N ARG A 150 -8.45 -9.43 16.73
CA ARG A 150 -8.65 -10.75 16.10
C ARG A 150 -7.35 -11.47 15.80
N LEU A 151 -6.31 -10.76 15.39
CA LEU A 151 -4.99 -11.33 15.11
C LEU A 151 -4.19 -11.65 16.39
N GLY A 152 -4.62 -11.18 17.57
CA GLY A 152 -3.88 -11.28 18.82
C GLY A 152 -2.64 -10.37 18.85
N LEU A 153 -2.69 -9.23 18.16
CA LEU A 153 -1.57 -8.30 18.02
C LEU A 153 -1.73 -7.01 18.82
N ILE A 154 -2.76 -6.90 19.68
CA ILE A 154 -2.91 -5.76 20.59
C ILE A 154 -1.65 -5.59 21.44
N GLY A 155 -1.14 -4.35 21.51
CA GLY A 155 0.06 -4.01 22.28
C GLY A 155 1.39 -4.33 21.61
N HIS A 156 1.40 -4.79 20.36
CA HIS A 156 2.63 -5.05 19.59
C HIS A 156 3.13 -3.82 18.81
N PHE A 157 2.33 -2.77 18.72
CA PHE A 157 2.66 -1.56 17.98
C PHE A 157 2.75 -0.34 18.90
N ASP A 158 3.73 0.53 18.64
CA ASP A 158 4.02 1.73 19.43
C ASP A 158 3.16 2.93 18.99
N GLY A 159 2.45 2.83 17.88
CA GLY A 159 1.54 3.87 17.41
C GLY A 159 0.83 3.51 16.11
N VAL A 160 -0.26 4.20 15.88
CA VAL A 160 -1.10 4.10 14.67
C VAL A 160 -1.24 5.49 14.06
N PHE A 161 -1.03 5.56 12.75
CA PHE A 161 -1.34 6.75 11.94
C PHE A 161 -2.39 6.34 10.91
N ASP A 162 -3.61 6.73 11.18
CA ASP A 162 -4.80 6.39 10.41
C ASP A 162 -5.19 7.52 9.44
N ILE A 163 -6.28 7.32 8.69
CA ILE A 163 -6.79 8.31 7.74
C ILE A 163 -7.20 9.64 8.41
N ILE A 164 -7.62 9.61 9.67
CA ILE A 164 -7.97 10.82 10.42
C ILE A 164 -6.72 11.60 10.82
N ALA A 165 -5.69 10.90 11.34
CA ALA A 165 -4.38 11.50 11.60
C ALA A 165 -3.75 12.08 10.34
N ALA A 166 -4.00 11.47 9.17
CA ALA A 166 -3.59 11.95 7.86
C ALA A 166 -4.41 13.16 7.35
N GLU A 167 -5.33 13.70 8.15
CA GLU A 167 -6.23 14.80 7.74
C GLU A 167 -7.04 14.44 6.48
N LEU A 168 -7.44 13.17 6.38
CA LEU A 168 -8.21 12.60 5.28
C LEU A 168 -7.49 12.60 3.93
N GLU A 169 -6.16 12.78 3.93
CA GLU A 169 -5.32 12.63 2.76
C GLU A 169 -4.78 11.20 2.71
N PRO A 170 -5.22 10.34 1.77
CA PRO A 170 -4.86 8.93 1.78
C PRO A 170 -3.46 8.68 1.19
N LYS A 171 -2.85 7.53 1.52
CA LYS A 171 -1.78 6.95 0.70
C LYS A 171 -2.31 6.76 -0.74
N PRO A 172 -1.52 7.03 -1.79
CA PRO A 172 -0.08 7.32 -1.82
C PRO A 172 0.27 8.81 -1.83
N ALA A 173 -0.58 9.72 -1.34
CA ALA A 173 -0.28 11.14 -1.36
C ALA A 173 1.00 11.46 -0.56
N PRO A 174 1.99 12.19 -1.14
CA PRO A 174 3.26 12.50 -0.46
C PRO A 174 3.09 13.22 0.89
N GLN A 175 2.05 14.05 1.01
CA GLN A 175 1.74 14.81 2.22
C GLN A 175 1.44 13.88 3.41
N THR A 176 0.77 12.76 3.17
CA THR A 176 0.45 11.73 4.16
C THR A 176 1.72 11.17 4.80
N TYR A 177 2.69 10.78 3.98
CA TYR A 177 3.98 10.26 4.48
C TYR A 177 4.80 11.34 5.19
N GLN A 178 4.85 12.55 4.64
CA GLN A 178 5.55 13.67 5.29
C GLN A 178 4.96 14.01 6.65
N LYS A 179 3.62 13.99 6.78
CA LYS A 179 2.94 14.20 8.05
C LYS A 179 3.23 13.06 9.03
N PHE A 180 3.12 11.81 8.57
CA PHE A 180 3.47 10.63 9.37
C PHE A 180 4.90 10.71 9.93
N LEU A 181 5.88 11.01 9.09
CA LEU A 181 7.28 11.12 9.51
C LEU A 181 7.48 12.20 10.58
N ARG A 182 6.83 13.36 10.42
CA ARG A 182 6.91 14.45 11.41
C ARG A 182 6.24 14.07 12.73
N ASP A 183 4.99 13.63 12.68
CA ASP A 183 4.16 13.42 13.86
C ASP A 183 4.69 12.27 14.73
N HIS A 184 5.31 11.27 14.10
CA HIS A 184 5.94 10.14 14.80
C HIS A 184 7.45 10.25 14.94
N ALA A 185 8.07 11.37 14.52
CA ALA A 185 9.53 11.59 14.55
C ALA A 185 10.29 10.39 13.94
N VAL A 186 9.91 9.98 12.72
CA VAL A 186 10.50 8.85 11.99
C VAL A 186 11.60 9.36 11.08
N ASP A 187 12.78 8.74 11.16
CA ASP A 187 13.86 8.89 10.18
C ASP A 187 13.64 7.90 9.03
N PRO A 188 13.27 8.35 7.82
CA PRO A 188 13.01 7.42 6.72
C PRO A 188 14.23 6.60 6.31
N ALA A 189 15.46 7.15 6.48
CA ALA A 189 16.68 6.43 6.15
C ALA A 189 16.99 5.27 7.13
N LYS A 190 16.26 5.19 8.26
CA LYS A 190 16.36 4.13 9.25
C LYS A 190 15.06 3.35 9.40
N SER A 191 14.22 3.38 8.37
CA SER A 191 12.89 2.78 8.45
C SER A 191 12.66 1.79 7.31
N ALA A 192 11.79 0.83 7.57
CA ALA A 192 11.26 -0.06 6.54
C ALA A 192 9.73 0.04 6.49
N MET A 193 9.15 -0.02 5.28
CA MET A 193 7.70 -0.02 5.09
C MET A 193 7.24 -1.30 4.39
N PHE A 194 6.25 -1.94 4.99
CA PHE A 194 5.55 -3.14 4.50
C PHE A 194 4.17 -2.75 4.00
N GLU A 195 3.83 -3.14 2.78
CA GLU A 195 2.62 -2.71 2.08
C GLU A 195 2.19 -3.73 1.02
N ASP A 196 0.92 -3.83 0.75
CA ASP A 196 0.35 -4.75 -0.25
C ASP A 196 0.15 -4.12 -1.64
N LEU A 197 0.22 -2.78 -1.75
CA LEU A 197 0.10 -2.03 -3.00
C LEU A 197 1.42 -1.38 -3.37
N ALA A 198 2.05 -1.83 -4.46
CA ALA A 198 3.34 -1.30 -4.90
C ALA A 198 3.32 0.24 -5.08
N ARG A 199 2.22 0.82 -5.55
CA ARG A 199 2.08 2.28 -5.70
C ARG A 199 2.25 3.04 -4.39
N ASN A 200 1.89 2.44 -3.25
CA ASN A 200 2.01 3.06 -1.93
C ASN A 200 3.47 3.01 -1.41
N LEU A 201 4.34 2.22 -2.04
CA LEU A 201 5.77 2.17 -1.74
C LEU A 201 6.61 3.20 -2.50
N VAL A 202 6.04 3.89 -3.51
CA VAL A 202 6.77 4.89 -4.32
C VAL A 202 7.35 6.00 -3.45
N VAL A 203 6.52 6.63 -2.65
CA VAL A 203 6.94 7.76 -1.80
C VAL A 203 7.88 7.31 -0.67
N PRO A 204 7.59 6.24 0.10
CA PRO A 204 8.53 5.68 1.08
C PRO A 204 9.92 5.42 0.49
N HIS A 205 9.98 4.77 -0.67
CA HIS A 205 11.26 4.50 -1.34
C HIS A 205 12.01 5.79 -1.72
N GLN A 206 11.31 6.79 -2.27
CA GLN A 206 11.90 8.10 -2.60
C GLN A 206 12.43 8.84 -1.38
N LEU A 207 11.78 8.67 -0.22
CA LEU A 207 12.19 9.25 1.04
C LEU A 207 13.37 8.50 1.70
N GLY A 208 13.75 7.33 1.20
CA GLY A 208 14.88 6.56 1.68
C GLY A 208 14.53 5.33 2.53
N MET A 209 13.26 5.01 2.73
CA MET A 209 12.82 3.82 3.45
C MET A 209 13.18 2.54 2.67
N THR A 210 13.51 1.46 3.36
CA THR A 210 13.52 0.12 2.77
C THR A 210 12.07 -0.34 2.56
N THR A 211 11.76 -0.84 1.36
CA THR A 211 10.38 -1.14 0.97
C THR A 211 10.16 -2.63 0.77
N VAL A 212 9.08 -3.15 1.31
CA VAL A 212 8.68 -4.56 1.20
C VAL A 212 7.24 -4.66 0.69
N LEU A 213 7.07 -5.29 -0.46
CA LEU A 213 5.75 -5.57 -1.01
C LEU A 213 5.28 -6.94 -0.52
N VAL A 214 4.13 -6.96 0.14
CA VAL A 214 3.44 -8.19 0.56
C VAL A 214 2.45 -8.58 -0.52
N VAL A 215 2.62 -9.76 -1.11
CA VAL A 215 1.80 -10.24 -2.22
C VAL A 215 0.97 -11.46 -1.80
N PRO A 216 -0.11 -11.81 -2.54
CA PRO A 216 -0.79 -13.08 -2.32
C PRO A 216 0.14 -14.29 -2.48
N ASP A 217 -0.05 -15.32 -1.66
CA ASP A 217 0.74 -16.55 -1.71
C ASP A 217 0.45 -17.46 -2.92
N GLY A 218 -0.57 -17.11 -3.71
CA GLY A 218 -0.97 -17.85 -4.90
C GLY A 218 -1.64 -19.20 -4.64
N THR A 219 -1.81 -19.60 -3.37
CA THR A 219 -2.42 -20.90 -3.02
C THR A 219 -3.94 -20.84 -2.96
N LYS A 220 -4.51 -19.64 -2.82
CA LYS A 220 -5.96 -19.40 -2.72
C LYS A 220 -6.37 -18.27 -3.65
N GLU A 221 -7.62 -18.33 -4.08
CA GLU A 221 -8.21 -17.29 -4.91
C GLU A 221 -8.32 -15.97 -4.11
N VAL A 222 -7.88 -14.89 -4.76
CA VAL A 222 -7.94 -13.53 -4.21
C VAL A 222 -8.71 -12.66 -5.20
N VAL A 223 -9.72 -11.97 -4.73
CA VAL A 223 -10.48 -11.04 -5.56
C VAL A 223 -9.84 -9.66 -5.44
N ARG A 224 -9.09 -9.28 -6.47
CA ARG A 224 -8.40 -7.99 -6.60
C ARG A 224 -8.53 -7.48 -8.02
N GLU A 225 -8.43 -6.17 -8.20
CA GLU A 225 -8.29 -5.58 -9.54
C GLU A 225 -6.85 -5.81 -10.04
N ASP A 226 -6.67 -6.04 -11.33
CA ASP A 226 -5.35 -6.36 -11.91
C ASP A 226 -4.26 -5.36 -11.52
N TRP A 227 -4.58 -4.06 -11.50
CA TRP A 227 -3.62 -3.01 -11.15
C TRP A 227 -3.16 -3.04 -9.66
N GLU A 228 -3.91 -3.69 -8.77
CA GLU A 228 -3.51 -3.87 -7.37
C GLU A 228 -2.42 -4.92 -7.21
N LEU A 229 -2.28 -5.80 -8.18
CA LEU A 229 -1.25 -6.84 -8.22
C LEU A 229 -0.02 -6.44 -9.04
N GLU A 230 -0.04 -5.26 -9.66
CA GLU A 230 1.06 -4.75 -10.46
C GLU A 230 2.21 -4.23 -9.60
N GLY A 231 3.39 -4.10 -10.22
CA GLY A 231 4.54 -3.40 -9.63
C GLY A 231 5.46 -4.28 -8.78
N ARG A 232 5.31 -5.60 -8.80
CA ARG A 232 6.22 -6.53 -8.11
C ARG A 232 7.69 -6.32 -8.48
N ASP A 233 7.97 -6.00 -9.74
CA ASP A 233 9.32 -5.76 -10.27
C ASP A 233 9.66 -4.27 -10.40
N ALA A 234 8.90 -3.39 -9.73
CA ALA A 234 9.12 -1.96 -9.81
C ALA A 234 10.38 -1.54 -9.04
N ALA A 235 11.08 -0.52 -9.55
CA ALA A 235 12.33 -0.04 -8.97
C ALA A 235 12.21 0.52 -7.53
N HIS A 236 11.00 0.77 -7.07
CA HIS A 236 10.68 1.25 -5.72
C HIS A 236 10.25 0.13 -4.77
N VAL A 237 10.41 -1.13 -5.16
CA VAL A 237 10.16 -2.33 -4.34
C VAL A 237 11.52 -3.00 -4.12
N ASP A 238 12.05 -2.89 -2.89
CA ASP A 238 13.34 -3.50 -2.56
C ASP A 238 13.20 -5.02 -2.31
N HIS A 239 12.11 -5.44 -1.67
CA HIS A 239 11.84 -6.83 -1.34
C HIS A 239 10.38 -7.19 -1.61
N VAL A 240 10.13 -8.48 -1.87
CA VAL A 240 8.78 -9.04 -2.06
C VAL A 240 8.63 -10.26 -1.17
N THR A 241 7.49 -10.40 -0.52
CA THR A 241 7.15 -11.61 0.25
C THR A 241 5.67 -11.97 0.09
N ASP A 242 5.38 -13.25 0.08
CA ASP A 242 4.04 -13.83 0.18
C ASP A 242 3.75 -14.42 1.57
N ASP A 243 4.76 -14.38 2.46
CA ASP A 243 4.68 -14.79 3.86
C ASP A 243 5.37 -13.76 4.75
N LEU A 244 4.61 -12.78 5.25
CA LEU A 244 5.16 -11.75 6.13
C LEU A 244 5.74 -12.34 7.42
N THR A 245 5.09 -13.34 8.02
CA THR A 245 5.57 -13.97 9.27
C THR A 245 6.93 -14.63 9.04
N GLY A 246 7.05 -15.44 8.01
CA GLY A 246 8.31 -16.09 7.64
C GLY A 246 9.40 -15.10 7.27
N PHE A 247 9.04 -14.02 6.58
CA PHE A 247 9.96 -12.94 6.24
C PHE A 247 10.54 -12.26 7.48
N LEU A 248 9.69 -11.84 8.43
CA LEU A 248 10.13 -11.22 9.69
C LEU A 248 11.01 -12.19 10.52
N GLN A 249 10.65 -13.46 10.59
CA GLN A 249 11.49 -14.48 11.23
C GLN A 249 12.84 -14.65 10.51
N GLY A 250 12.87 -14.55 9.18
CA GLY A 250 14.09 -14.55 8.37
C GLY A 250 15.01 -13.37 8.70
N LEU A 251 14.45 -12.16 8.84
CA LEU A 251 15.18 -10.98 9.29
C LEU A 251 15.85 -11.20 10.64
N LEU A 252 15.13 -11.76 11.61
CA LEU A 252 15.62 -12.04 12.97
C LEU A 252 16.74 -13.08 12.99
N ARG A 253 16.82 -13.96 11.99
CA ARG A 253 17.89 -14.95 11.82
C ARG A 253 19.06 -14.42 10.97
N GLY A 254 18.98 -13.21 10.44
CA GLY A 254 19.97 -12.65 9.52
C GLY A 254 19.97 -13.32 8.11
N GLN A 255 18.88 -13.97 7.73
CA GLN A 255 18.72 -14.67 6.45
C GLN A 255 18.16 -13.81 5.32
N VAL A 256 17.64 -12.62 5.65
CA VAL A 256 17.07 -11.64 4.71
C VAL A 256 17.84 -10.33 4.85
N GLY A 257 18.23 -9.72 3.73
CA GLY A 257 18.89 -8.39 3.72
C GLY A 257 20.38 -8.41 4.09
N GLY A 258 21.00 -9.58 4.23
CA GLY A 258 22.46 -9.71 4.18
C GLY A 258 22.89 -9.68 2.72
N ALA A 259 23.77 -8.74 2.34
CA ALA A 259 24.48 -8.85 1.07
C ALA A 259 25.34 -10.14 1.08
N PRO A 260 25.55 -10.79 -0.10
CA PRO A 260 26.43 -11.93 -0.20
C PRO A 260 27.86 -11.58 0.18
#